data_f9ad3fe8d645ad29ad0251057885b22a
#
_entry.id   f9ad3fe8d645ad29ad0251057885b22a
#
_cell.length_a   1.000
_cell.length_b   1.000
_cell.length_c   1.000
_cell.angle_alpha   90.00
_cell.angle_beta   90.00
_cell.angle_gamma   90.00
#
_symmetry.space_group_name_H-M   'P 1'
#
loop_
_entity.id
_entity.type
_entity.pdbx_description
1 polymer ?
#
loop_
_entity_poly.entity_id
_entity_poly.type
_entity_poly.pdbx_seq_one_letter_code
_entity_poly.pdbx_strand_id
1 'polypeptide(L)'
;LAGNLKYSLDTVPMIAILKIAFTIMLTAALVKLVLYFLKKNGSLLNIIMLAAAAVLGFALISFIPPLTDFLSTDRLLLLDAVTIAIIVLIAYQVWDFINKKLIKKVPDYKIARPLSFIALAIILYFATYLKPVEQILLFVRIPVTTYLCIVALCIFNSLILRTRLGQNMRTVGQSQTVANAAGLDVDRLRIIAMIISTVLACWGQLIYLQNIGTFSTYGAHTQVGQFAIAALLVGGASVQKANNKQAIIGVILFHTLFIVAPQAGKELFNNAQLGEYFRVFVAYGVIAVSLAMHAWKTVVKPKITTTPPPSSGEKAALAQN
;
A
#
# COMPACT_ATOMS: atom_id res chain seq x y z
N LEU A 1 11.04 -1.82 30.81
CA LEU A 1 9.63 -2.20 30.73
C LEU A 1 9.38 -3.07 29.50
N ALA A 2 9.98 -4.28 29.48
CA ALA A 2 9.60 -5.33 28.55
C ALA A 2 8.33 -6.01 29.10
N GLY A 3 7.21 -5.32 29.02
CA GLY A 3 5.92 -5.94 29.17
C GLY A 3 5.74 -6.90 28.01
N ASN A 4 5.58 -8.19 28.28
CA ASN A 4 5.11 -9.15 27.27
C ASN A 4 3.84 -8.57 26.66
N LEU A 5 3.93 -8.07 25.43
CA LEU A 5 2.76 -7.66 24.65
C LEU A 5 1.93 -8.93 24.40
N LYS A 6 0.98 -9.20 25.31
CA LYS A 6 0.08 -10.36 25.23
C LYS A 6 -0.80 -10.34 23.97
N TYR A 7 -0.93 -9.17 23.33
CA TYR A 7 -1.77 -8.96 22.15
C TYR A 7 -0.97 -8.20 21.09
N SER A 8 -0.46 -8.91 20.13
CA SER A 8 0.09 -8.31 18.91
C SER A 8 -0.94 -8.39 17.78
N LEU A 9 -0.84 -7.50 16.81
CA LEU A 9 -1.70 -7.51 15.62
C LEU A 9 -1.59 -8.85 14.86
N ASP A 10 -0.42 -9.50 14.95
CA ASP A 10 -0.13 -10.78 14.32
C ASP A 10 -0.90 -11.96 14.93
N THR A 11 -1.41 -11.81 16.16
CA THR A 11 -2.19 -12.86 16.86
C THR A 11 -3.70 -12.62 16.78
N VAL A 12 -4.14 -11.58 16.11
CA VAL A 12 -5.57 -11.29 15.95
C VAL A 12 -6.13 -12.12 14.80
N PRO A 13 -7.10 -13.01 15.04
CA PRO A 13 -7.68 -13.83 13.98
C PRO A 13 -8.50 -12.96 13.02
N MET A 14 -8.51 -13.33 11.75
CA MET A 14 -9.21 -12.60 10.69
C MET A 14 -10.71 -12.47 10.96
N ILE A 15 -11.31 -13.47 11.62
CA ILE A 15 -12.73 -13.44 12.01
C ILE A 15 -13.08 -12.27 12.93
N ALA A 16 -12.17 -11.88 13.84
CA ALA A 16 -12.41 -10.75 14.74
C ALA A 16 -12.50 -9.44 13.97
N ILE A 17 -11.62 -9.21 13.00
CA ILE A 17 -11.62 -8.00 12.17
C ILE A 17 -12.88 -7.95 11.31
N LEU A 18 -13.26 -9.06 10.69
CA LEU A 18 -14.47 -9.12 9.87
C LEU A 18 -15.73 -8.88 10.71
N LYS A 19 -15.81 -9.43 11.92
CA LYS A 19 -16.93 -9.16 12.86
C LYS A 19 -16.96 -7.66 13.22
N ILE A 20 -15.83 -7.03 13.51
CA ILE A 20 -15.75 -5.59 13.76
C ILE A 20 -16.18 -4.79 12.53
N ALA A 21 -15.71 -5.14 11.34
CA ALA A 21 -16.08 -4.46 10.09
C ALA A 21 -17.61 -4.54 9.83
N PHE A 22 -18.23 -5.70 10.03
CA PHE A 22 -19.68 -5.86 9.86
C PHE A 22 -20.47 -5.13 10.95
N THR A 23 -19.98 -5.07 12.20
CA THR A 23 -20.62 -4.26 13.24
C THR A 23 -20.53 -2.76 12.94
N ILE A 24 -19.39 -2.27 12.44
CA ILE A 24 -19.25 -0.88 11.97
C ILE A 24 -20.18 -0.59 10.79
N MET A 25 -20.31 -1.53 9.85
CA MET A 25 -21.20 -1.37 8.71
C MET A 25 -22.67 -1.34 9.13
N LEU A 26 -23.05 -2.14 10.13
CA LEU A 26 -24.39 -2.14 10.70
C LEU A 26 -24.68 -0.85 11.46
N THR A 27 -23.75 -0.36 12.28
CA THR A 27 -23.89 0.94 12.97
C THR A 27 -23.98 2.10 12.00
N ALA A 28 -23.20 2.08 10.91
CA ALA A 28 -23.29 3.08 9.85
C ALA A 28 -24.65 3.04 9.13
N ALA A 29 -25.21 1.86 8.90
CA ALA A 29 -26.55 1.69 8.34
C ALA A 29 -27.62 2.26 9.28
N LEU A 30 -27.53 2.00 10.58
CA LEU A 30 -28.43 2.55 11.61
C LEU A 30 -28.34 4.09 11.67
N VAL A 31 -27.14 4.65 11.68
CA VAL A 31 -26.95 6.12 11.64
C VAL A 31 -27.59 6.71 10.38
N LYS A 32 -27.37 6.12 9.21
CA LYS A 32 -28.02 6.57 7.96
C LYS A 32 -29.53 6.44 8.01
N LEU A 33 -30.06 5.42 8.66
CA LEU A 33 -31.50 5.24 8.85
C LEU A 33 -32.09 6.35 9.73
N VAL A 34 -31.45 6.67 10.84
CA VAL A 34 -31.85 7.78 11.72
C VAL A 34 -31.80 9.12 10.98
N LEU A 35 -30.72 9.39 10.23
CA LEU A 35 -30.61 10.61 9.40
C LEU A 35 -31.65 10.67 8.28
N TYR A 36 -32.06 9.54 7.73
CA TYR A 36 -33.13 9.46 6.75
C TYR A 36 -34.47 9.89 7.36
N PHE A 37 -34.81 9.39 8.56
CA PHE A 37 -36.03 9.81 9.26
C PHE A 37 -36.04 11.27 9.65
N LEU A 38 -34.85 11.83 10.04
CA LEU A 38 -34.74 13.22 10.47
C LEU A 38 -34.75 14.20 9.26
N LYS A 39 -34.05 13.87 8.16
CA LYS A 39 -33.82 14.79 7.04
C LYS A 39 -34.44 14.35 5.70
N LYS A 40 -35.03 13.16 5.64
CA LYS A 40 -35.58 12.57 4.41
C LYS A 40 -34.61 12.51 3.21
N ASN A 41 -33.31 12.62 3.46
CA ASN A 41 -32.28 12.60 2.43
C ASN A 41 -31.67 11.19 2.30
N GLY A 42 -31.75 10.58 1.13
CA GLY A 42 -31.15 9.30 0.81
C GLY A 42 -32.17 8.27 0.28
N SER A 43 -31.65 7.19 -0.30
CA SER A 43 -32.45 6.06 -0.75
C SER A 43 -32.60 5.06 0.38
N LEU A 44 -33.82 4.81 0.84
CA LEU A 44 -34.13 3.78 1.85
C LEU A 44 -33.63 2.41 1.42
N LEU A 45 -33.75 2.09 0.13
CA LEU A 45 -33.29 0.83 -0.45
C LEU A 45 -31.78 0.60 -0.20
N ASN A 46 -30.95 1.61 -0.41
CA ASN A 46 -29.50 1.51 -0.19
C ASN A 46 -29.15 1.30 1.28
N ILE A 47 -29.94 1.85 2.21
CA ILE A 47 -29.75 1.65 3.65
C ILE A 47 -30.11 0.24 4.04
N ILE A 48 -31.23 -0.27 3.55
CA ILE A 48 -31.69 -1.65 3.78
C ILE A 48 -30.69 -2.65 3.17
N MET A 49 -30.21 -2.41 1.94
CA MET A 49 -29.18 -3.27 1.31
C MET A 49 -27.88 -3.30 2.12
N LEU A 50 -27.45 -2.16 2.65
CA LEU A 50 -26.24 -2.09 3.49
C LEU A 50 -26.42 -2.85 4.80
N ALA A 51 -27.58 -2.71 5.46
CA ALA A 51 -27.91 -3.44 6.69
C ALA A 51 -28.03 -4.95 6.43
N ALA A 52 -28.72 -5.34 5.37
CA ALA A 52 -28.85 -6.74 4.98
C ALA A 52 -27.50 -7.39 4.66
N ALA A 53 -26.63 -6.70 3.92
CA ALA A 53 -25.28 -7.18 3.62
C ALA A 53 -24.44 -7.35 4.90
N ALA A 54 -24.56 -6.44 5.87
CA ALA A 54 -23.88 -6.55 7.16
C ALA A 54 -24.36 -7.76 7.97
N VAL A 55 -25.67 -7.94 8.07
CA VAL A 55 -26.27 -9.05 8.83
C VAL A 55 -25.96 -10.39 8.16
N LEU A 56 -26.12 -10.49 6.83
CA LEU A 56 -25.80 -11.70 6.08
C LEU A 56 -24.32 -12.05 6.16
N GLY A 57 -23.43 -11.06 6.02
CA GLY A 57 -21.99 -11.27 6.16
C GLY A 57 -21.62 -11.76 7.56
N PHE A 58 -22.19 -11.17 8.61
CA PHE A 58 -21.97 -11.60 9.99
C PHE A 58 -22.50 -13.02 10.23
N ALA A 59 -23.68 -13.34 9.71
CA ALA A 59 -24.28 -14.66 9.82
C ALA A 59 -23.45 -15.72 9.09
N LEU A 60 -23.04 -15.46 7.85
CA LEU A 60 -22.20 -16.38 7.06
C LEU A 60 -20.91 -16.74 7.79
N ILE A 61 -20.23 -15.73 8.37
CA ILE A 61 -18.98 -15.94 9.11
C ILE A 61 -19.23 -16.71 10.43
N SER A 62 -20.40 -16.58 11.04
CA SER A 62 -20.68 -17.19 12.35
C SER A 62 -21.28 -18.57 12.27
N PHE A 63 -22.00 -18.90 11.20
CA PHE A 63 -22.80 -20.13 11.10
C PHE A 63 -22.23 -21.20 10.15
N ILE A 64 -21.19 -20.88 9.36
CA ILE A 64 -20.57 -21.87 8.46
C ILE A 64 -19.28 -22.39 9.10
N PRO A 65 -19.27 -23.63 9.68
CA PRO A 65 -18.12 -24.15 10.42
C PRO A 65 -16.79 -24.13 9.65
N PRO A 66 -16.70 -24.63 8.40
CA PRO A 66 -15.43 -24.62 7.67
C PRO A 66 -14.91 -23.20 7.39
N LEU A 67 -15.80 -22.21 7.26
CA LEU A 67 -15.42 -20.81 7.08
C LEU A 67 -14.98 -20.18 8.39
N THR A 68 -15.66 -20.50 9.50
CA THR A 68 -15.26 -20.01 10.84
C THR A 68 -13.91 -20.56 11.24
N ASP A 69 -13.63 -21.83 11.01
CA ASP A 69 -12.36 -22.48 11.34
C ASP A 69 -11.22 -21.85 10.55
N PHE A 70 -11.40 -21.66 9.25
CA PHE A 70 -10.43 -20.98 8.40
C PHE A 70 -10.16 -19.54 8.83
N LEU A 71 -11.22 -18.76 9.12
CA LEU A 71 -11.13 -17.36 9.52
C LEU A 71 -10.66 -17.17 10.98
N SER A 72 -10.75 -18.21 11.82
CA SER A 72 -10.23 -18.17 13.19
C SER A 72 -8.70 -18.32 13.25
N THR A 73 -8.08 -18.73 12.15
CA THR A 73 -6.63 -18.85 12.04
C THR A 73 -5.99 -17.47 12.08
N ASP A 74 -5.07 -17.25 13.01
CA ASP A 74 -4.31 -15.99 13.14
C ASP A 74 -3.16 -15.90 12.13
N ARG A 75 -2.55 -17.04 11.82
CA ARG A 75 -1.40 -17.14 10.89
C ARG A 75 -1.67 -18.17 9.80
N LEU A 76 -1.71 -17.70 8.58
CA LEU A 76 -1.87 -18.55 7.41
C LEU A 76 -0.51 -19.14 7.01
N LEU A 77 -0.46 -20.43 6.66
CA LEU A 77 0.71 -21.01 6.03
C LEU A 77 0.96 -20.34 4.68
N LEU A 78 2.24 -20.11 4.36
CA LEU A 78 2.57 -19.50 3.06
C LEU A 78 2.05 -20.36 1.90
N LEU A 79 2.01 -21.68 2.06
CA LEU A 79 1.42 -22.60 1.09
C LEU A 79 -0.05 -22.28 0.83
N ASP A 80 -0.85 -22.10 1.89
CA ASP A 80 -2.28 -21.77 1.75
C ASP A 80 -2.48 -20.39 1.14
N ALA A 81 -1.66 -19.40 1.53
CA ALA A 81 -1.70 -18.07 0.96
C ALA A 81 -1.39 -18.08 -0.55
N VAL A 82 -0.39 -18.84 -0.98
CA VAL A 82 -0.02 -18.98 -2.39
C VAL A 82 -1.12 -19.71 -3.17
N THR A 83 -1.68 -20.79 -2.63
CA THR A 83 -2.77 -21.52 -3.28
C THR A 83 -4.02 -20.66 -3.44
N ILE A 84 -4.40 -19.90 -2.42
CA ILE A 84 -5.52 -18.94 -2.50
C ILE A 84 -5.23 -17.86 -3.54
N ALA A 85 -4.03 -17.31 -3.57
CA ALA A 85 -3.65 -16.30 -4.54
C ALA A 85 -3.74 -16.83 -5.99
N ILE A 86 -3.31 -18.06 -6.23
CA ILE A 86 -3.41 -18.74 -7.54
C ILE A 86 -4.88 -18.95 -7.92
N ILE A 87 -5.72 -19.42 -7.00
CA ILE A 87 -7.16 -19.63 -7.24
C ILE A 87 -7.84 -18.30 -7.58
N VAL A 88 -7.57 -17.24 -6.83
CA VAL A 88 -8.12 -15.89 -7.07
C VAL A 88 -7.66 -15.36 -8.43
N LEU A 89 -6.41 -15.58 -8.81
CA LEU A 89 -5.87 -15.17 -10.10
C LEU A 89 -6.58 -15.89 -11.24
N ILE A 90 -6.77 -17.21 -11.14
CA ILE A 90 -7.51 -18.01 -12.14
C ILE A 90 -8.96 -17.52 -12.23
N ALA A 91 -9.63 -17.36 -11.10
CA ALA A 91 -11.01 -16.87 -11.05
C ALA A 91 -11.16 -15.49 -11.69
N TYR A 92 -10.21 -14.57 -11.43
CA TYR A 92 -10.18 -13.25 -12.04
C TYR A 92 -9.99 -13.32 -13.56
N GLN A 93 -9.08 -14.18 -14.07
CA GLN A 93 -8.85 -14.32 -15.50
C GLN A 93 -10.05 -14.95 -16.22
N VAL A 94 -10.70 -15.92 -15.58
CA VAL A 94 -11.95 -16.53 -16.07
C VAL A 94 -13.07 -15.49 -16.12
N TRP A 95 -13.22 -14.70 -15.07
CA TRP A 95 -14.20 -13.61 -15.01
C TRP A 95 -13.94 -12.54 -16.07
N ASP A 96 -12.68 -12.13 -16.26
CA ASP A 96 -12.29 -11.17 -17.30
C ASP A 96 -12.60 -11.68 -18.69
N PHE A 97 -12.33 -12.97 -18.95
CA PHE A 97 -12.69 -13.65 -20.19
C PHE A 97 -14.20 -13.66 -20.42
N ILE A 98 -14.99 -14.07 -19.42
CA ILE A 98 -16.46 -14.12 -19.51
C ILE A 98 -17.02 -12.72 -19.77
N ASN A 99 -16.56 -11.73 -19.01
CA ASN A 99 -17.06 -10.35 -19.08
C ASN A 99 -16.75 -9.71 -20.43
N LYS A 100 -15.52 -9.87 -20.94
CA LYS A 100 -15.10 -9.23 -22.20
C LYS A 100 -15.56 -9.96 -23.45
N LYS A 101 -15.53 -11.29 -23.43
CA LYS A 101 -15.89 -12.08 -24.61
C LYS A 101 -17.37 -12.38 -24.71
N LEU A 102 -18.02 -12.81 -23.61
CA LEU A 102 -19.43 -13.20 -23.60
C LEU A 102 -20.38 -12.03 -23.36
N ILE A 103 -20.10 -11.16 -22.37
CA ILE A 103 -21.00 -10.07 -22.00
C ILE A 103 -20.80 -8.85 -22.88
N LYS A 104 -19.56 -8.34 -22.99
CA LYS A 104 -19.26 -7.10 -23.73
C LYS A 104 -18.94 -7.30 -25.21
N LYS A 105 -18.76 -8.55 -25.69
CA LYS A 105 -18.47 -8.93 -27.08
C LYS A 105 -17.44 -8.04 -27.77
N VAL A 106 -16.31 -7.78 -27.09
CA VAL A 106 -15.22 -6.95 -27.62
C VAL A 106 -14.61 -7.65 -28.85
N PRO A 107 -14.62 -7.03 -30.06
CA PRO A 107 -14.26 -7.71 -31.31
C PRO A 107 -12.78 -8.14 -31.36
N ASP A 108 -11.83 -7.39 -30.74
CA ASP A 108 -10.39 -7.65 -30.79
C ASP A 108 -9.81 -8.23 -29.49
N TYR A 109 -10.61 -8.98 -28.72
CA TYR A 109 -10.12 -9.55 -27.47
C TYR A 109 -9.16 -10.73 -27.72
N LYS A 110 -7.88 -10.51 -27.41
CA LYS A 110 -6.82 -11.54 -27.54
C LYS A 110 -6.97 -12.60 -26.44
N ILE A 111 -7.55 -13.74 -26.79
CA ILE A 111 -7.75 -14.89 -25.88
C ILE A 111 -6.42 -15.46 -25.36
N ALA A 112 -5.34 -15.29 -26.11
CA ALA A 112 -4.02 -15.77 -25.71
C ALA A 112 -3.53 -15.20 -24.36
N ARG A 113 -3.93 -13.96 -24.01
CA ARG A 113 -3.54 -13.32 -22.76
C ARG A 113 -4.08 -14.04 -21.51
N PRO A 114 -5.41 -14.17 -21.29
CA PRO A 114 -5.91 -14.88 -20.12
C PRO A 114 -5.48 -16.34 -20.10
N LEU A 115 -5.39 -16.99 -21.27
CA LEU A 115 -4.94 -18.38 -21.38
C LEU A 115 -3.49 -18.56 -20.91
N SER A 116 -2.59 -17.65 -21.29
CA SER A 116 -1.18 -17.69 -20.82
C SER A 116 -1.05 -17.47 -19.31
N PHE A 117 -1.86 -16.58 -18.73
CA PHE A 117 -1.87 -16.37 -17.27
C PHE A 117 -2.45 -17.58 -16.51
N ILE A 118 -3.50 -18.21 -17.04
CA ILE A 118 -4.06 -19.43 -16.46
C ILE A 118 -3.05 -20.58 -16.54
N ALA A 119 -2.39 -20.76 -17.69
CA ALA A 119 -1.35 -21.77 -17.85
C ALA A 119 -0.18 -21.54 -16.87
N LEU A 120 0.29 -20.30 -16.74
CA LEU A 120 1.32 -19.94 -15.75
C LEU A 120 0.88 -20.22 -14.33
N ALA A 121 -0.37 -19.90 -13.99
CA ALA A 121 -0.93 -20.16 -12.67
C ALA A 121 -1.01 -21.66 -12.34
N ILE A 122 -1.37 -22.49 -13.32
CA ILE A 122 -1.37 -23.95 -13.19
C ILE A 122 0.06 -24.48 -13.00
N ILE A 123 1.03 -23.99 -13.77
CA ILE A 123 2.44 -24.39 -13.62
C ILE A 123 2.94 -24.01 -12.21
N LEU A 124 2.65 -22.79 -11.76
CA LEU A 124 3.00 -22.35 -10.39
C LEU A 124 2.33 -23.23 -9.33
N TYR A 125 1.08 -23.61 -9.52
CA TYR A 125 0.39 -24.53 -8.59
C TYR A 125 1.11 -25.88 -8.52
N PHE A 126 1.48 -26.50 -9.62
CA PHE A 126 2.25 -27.75 -9.60
C PHE A 126 3.65 -27.56 -9.01
N ALA A 127 4.27 -26.39 -9.20
CA ALA A 127 5.57 -26.09 -8.59
C ALA A 127 5.54 -26.07 -7.04
N THR A 128 4.40 -25.74 -6.43
CA THR A 128 4.25 -25.77 -4.95
C THR A 128 4.34 -27.18 -4.37
N TYR A 129 4.08 -28.23 -5.16
CA TYR A 129 4.21 -29.64 -4.74
C TYR A 129 5.62 -30.21 -4.88
N LEU A 130 6.58 -29.45 -5.41
CA LEU A 130 7.99 -29.88 -5.41
C LEU A 130 8.52 -29.90 -3.99
N LYS A 131 9.05 -31.04 -3.54
CA LYS A 131 9.50 -31.24 -2.15
C LYS A 131 10.31 -30.09 -1.54
N PRO A 132 11.33 -29.50 -2.23
CA PRO A 132 12.09 -28.38 -1.67
C PRO A 132 11.25 -27.11 -1.52
N VAL A 133 10.30 -26.86 -2.41
CA VAL A 133 9.42 -25.69 -2.39
C VAL A 133 8.36 -25.85 -1.31
N GLU A 134 7.74 -27.00 -1.24
CA GLU A 134 6.73 -27.35 -0.23
C GLU A 134 7.27 -27.18 1.20
N GLN A 135 8.48 -27.68 1.48
CA GLN A 135 9.10 -27.53 2.79
C GLN A 135 9.29 -26.07 3.20
N ILE A 136 9.72 -25.21 2.27
CA ILE A 136 9.88 -23.78 2.53
C ILE A 136 8.51 -23.13 2.76
N LEU A 137 7.51 -23.47 1.95
CA LEU A 137 6.15 -22.90 2.05
C LEU A 137 5.43 -23.32 3.33
N LEU A 138 5.67 -24.50 3.84
CA LEU A 138 5.12 -24.99 5.11
C LEU A 138 5.81 -24.38 6.34
N PHE A 139 7.06 -23.96 6.21
CA PHE A 139 7.81 -23.37 7.31
C PHE A 139 7.41 -21.91 7.60
N VAL A 140 7.04 -21.16 6.57
CA VAL A 140 6.73 -19.73 6.69
C VAL A 140 5.26 -19.52 7.03
N ARG A 141 5.01 -18.81 8.13
CA ARG A 141 3.67 -18.42 8.57
C ARG A 141 3.46 -16.91 8.40
N ILE A 142 2.40 -16.53 7.71
CA ILE A 142 2.08 -15.13 7.40
C ILE A 142 0.99 -14.63 8.33
N PRO A 143 1.20 -13.52 9.08
CA PRO A 143 0.17 -12.88 9.88
C PRO A 143 -0.82 -12.15 8.96
N VAL A 144 -1.98 -12.75 8.72
CA VAL A 144 -2.98 -12.25 7.77
C VAL A 144 -3.49 -10.86 8.13
N THR A 145 -3.71 -10.62 9.41
CA THR A 145 -4.23 -9.35 9.95
C THR A 145 -3.32 -8.17 9.64
N THR A 146 -2.02 -8.33 9.79
CA THR A 146 -1.03 -7.28 9.49
C THR A 146 -1.06 -6.90 8.01
N TYR A 147 -1.09 -7.90 7.10
CA TYR A 147 -1.18 -7.63 5.66
C TYR A 147 -2.51 -7.00 5.28
N LEU A 148 -3.60 -7.40 5.91
CA LEU A 148 -4.92 -6.82 5.67
C LEU A 148 -4.97 -5.34 6.09
N CYS A 149 -4.35 -4.99 7.22
CA CYS A 149 -4.17 -3.60 7.64
C CYS A 149 -3.35 -2.79 6.64
N ILE A 150 -2.26 -3.35 6.09
CA ILE A 150 -1.44 -2.68 5.08
C ILE A 150 -2.27 -2.42 3.81
N VAL A 151 -3.03 -3.41 3.34
CA VAL A 151 -3.92 -3.25 2.18
C VAL A 151 -4.99 -2.19 2.45
N ALA A 152 -5.60 -2.20 3.64
CA ALA A 152 -6.58 -1.19 4.04
C ALA A 152 -5.98 0.23 4.04
N LEU A 153 -4.75 0.41 4.54
CA LEU A 153 -4.03 1.68 4.48
C LEU A 153 -3.73 2.12 3.04
N CYS A 154 -3.35 1.19 2.15
CA CYS A 154 -3.13 1.49 0.74
C CYS A 154 -4.42 1.94 0.03
N ILE A 155 -5.55 1.28 0.34
CA ILE A 155 -6.87 1.66 -0.18
C ILE A 155 -7.26 3.04 0.37
N PHE A 156 -7.12 3.27 1.67
CA PHE A 156 -7.40 4.56 2.32
C PHE A 156 -6.60 5.70 1.67
N ASN A 157 -5.29 5.52 1.49
CA ASN A 157 -4.45 6.50 0.80
C ASN A 157 -4.93 6.76 -0.64
N SER A 158 -5.26 5.70 -1.39
CA SER A 158 -5.79 5.83 -2.74
C SER A 158 -7.13 6.57 -2.79
N LEU A 159 -8.01 6.33 -1.82
CA LEU A 159 -9.29 7.00 -1.72
C LEU A 159 -9.13 8.49 -1.39
N ILE A 160 -8.30 8.85 -0.40
CA ILE A 160 -8.02 10.25 -0.05
C ILE A 160 -7.50 11.00 -1.28
N LEU A 161 -6.55 10.44 -2.01
CA LEU A 161 -5.98 11.08 -3.20
C LEU A 161 -6.98 11.29 -4.34
N ARG A 162 -8.11 10.59 -4.34
CA ARG A 162 -9.22 10.80 -5.30
C ARG A 162 -10.25 11.84 -4.84
N THR A 163 -10.25 12.21 -3.57
CA THR A 163 -11.14 13.26 -3.04
C THR A 163 -10.71 14.65 -3.46
N ARG A 164 -11.60 15.65 -3.30
CA ARG A 164 -11.27 17.06 -3.52
C ARG A 164 -10.06 17.50 -2.68
N LEU A 165 -9.99 17.04 -1.44
CA LEU A 165 -8.86 17.32 -0.55
C LEU A 165 -7.53 16.82 -1.14
N GLY A 166 -7.49 15.56 -1.60
CA GLY A 166 -6.28 14.99 -2.20
C GLY A 166 -5.88 15.66 -3.52
N GLN A 167 -6.86 16.09 -4.34
CA GLN A 167 -6.57 16.84 -5.57
C GLN A 167 -5.98 18.23 -5.24
N ASN A 168 -6.56 18.94 -4.26
CA ASN A 168 -6.03 20.23 -3.80
C ASN A 168 -4.62 20.09 -3.22
N MET A 169 -4.35 19.04 -2.43
CA MET A 169 -2.99 18.73 -1.95
C MET A 169 -1.99 18.52 -3.09
N ARG A 170 -2.40 17.84 -4.16
CA ARG A 170 -1.57 17.65 -5.36
C ARG A 170 -1.27 18.95 -6.07
N THR A 171 -2.26 19.84 -6.21
CA THR A 171 -2.09 21.16 -6.82
C THR A 171 -1.09 22.00 -6.04
N VAL A 172 -1.22 22.05 -4.70
CA VAL A 172 -0.28 22.74 -3.82
C VAL A 172 1.14 22.15 -3.92
N GLY A 173 1.25 20.81 -4.01
CA GLY A 173 2.53 20.12 -4.16
C GLY A 173 3.21 20.35 -5.52
N GLN A 174 2.47 20.68 -6.57
CA GLN A 174 3.03 21.02 -7.88
C GLN A 174 3.51 22.47 -7.96
N SER A 175 2.68 23.40 -7.52
CA SER A 175 3.02 24.83 -7.49
C SER A 175 2.16 25.57 -6.47
N GLN A 176 2.81 26.14 -5.46
CA GLN A 176 2.13 26.94 -4.44
C GLN A 176 1.58 28.26 -5.01
N THR A 177 2.29 28.87 -5.94
CA THR A 177 1.86 30.11 -6.62
C THR A 177 0.58 29.88 -7.43
N VAL A 178 0.51 28.80 -8.19
CA VAL A 178 -0.68 28.45 -8.96
C VAL A 178 -1.86 28.10 -8.03
N ALA A 179 -1.61 27.39 -6.94
CA ALA A 179 -2.63 27.03 -5.95
C ALA A 179 -3.22 28.29 -5.28
N ASN A 180 -2.39 29.24 -4.88
CA ASN A 180 -2.83 30.52 -4.32
C ASN A 180 -3.63 31.34 -5.34
N ALA A 181 -3.17 31.41 -6.59
CA ALA A 181 -3.89 32.10 -7.67
C ALA A 181 -5.25 31.46 -7.96
N ALA A 182 -5.38 30.14 -7.74
CA ALA A 182 -6.65 29.41 -7.84
C ALA A 182 -7.55 29.56 -6.60
N GLY A 183 -7.17 30.37 -5.61
CA GLY A 183 -7.96 30.61 -4.39
C GLY A 183 -7.91 29.47 -3.36
N LEU A 184 -6.95 28.57 -3.46
CA LEU A 184 -6.76 27.51 -2.48
C LEU A 184 -5.99 28.02 -1.26
N ASP A 185 -6.51 27.71 -0.07
CA ASP A 185 -5.81 27.98 1.20
C ASP A 185 -4.65 27.00 1.38
N VAL A 186 -3.45 27.40 0.97
CA VAL A 186 -2.25 26.57 0.97
C VAL A 186 -1.86 26.16 2.38
N ASP A 187 -1.97 27.06 3.36
CA ASP A 187 -1.53 26.80 4.72
C ASP A 187 -2.41 25.76 5.41
N ARG A 188 -3.73 25.86 5.26
CA ARG A 188 -4.64 24.82 5.78
C ARG A 188 -4.39 23.47 5.14
N LEU A 189 -4.18 23.43 3.83
CA LEU A 189 -3.93 22.16 3.13
C LEU A 189 -2.61 21.52 3.58
N ARG A 190 -1.57 22.32 3.86
CA ARG A 190 -0.30 21.84 4.40
C ARG A 190 -0.45 21.29 5.82
N ILE A 191 -1.18 21.97 6.70
CA ILE A 191 -1.47 21.51 8.06
C ILE A 191 -2.22 20.18 8.03
N ILE A 192 -3.27 20.06 7.23
CA ILE A 192 -4.05 18.83 7.10
C ILE A 192 -3.19 17.69 6.55
N ALA A 193 -2.37 17.96 5.52
CA ALA A 193 -1.45 16.95 4.96
C ALA A 193 -0.45 16.46 6.00
N MET A 194 0.10 17.35 6.82
CA MET A 194 1.03 17.02 7.89
C MET A 194 0.36 16.17 8.97
N ILE A 195 -0.85 16.52 9.40
CA ILE A 195 -1.61 15.74 10.39
C ILE A 195 -1.85 14.32 9.87
N ILE A 196 -2.35 14.16 8.64
CA ILE A 196 -2.60 12.84 8.03
C ILE A 196 -1.30 12.04 7.95
N SER A 197 -0.22 12.65 7.49
CA SER A 197 1.09 11.99 7.38
C SER A 197 1.61 11.52 8.74
N THR A 198 1.51 12.37 9.77
CA THR A 198 1.97 12.05 11.12
C THR A 198 1.16 10.91 11.75
N VAL A 199 -0.17 10.92 11.57
CA VAL A 199 -1.04 9.84 12.05
C VAL A 199 -0.70 8.51 11.37
N LEU A 200 -0.51 8.51 10.05
CA LEU A 200 -0.13 7.31 9.30
C LEU A 200 1.27 6.79 9.70
N ALA A 201 2.22 7.70 9.93
CA ALA A 201 3.55 7.34 10.42
C ALA A 201 3.50 6.72 11.83
N CYS A 202 2.66 7.26 12.72
CA CYS A 202 2.43 6.70 14.05
C CYS A 202 1.86 5.28 13.97
N TRP A 203 0.88 5.03 13.11
CA TRP A 203 0.32 3.70 12.90
C TRP A 203 1.37 2.72 12.37
N GLY A 204 2.18 3.14 11.40
CA GLY A 204 3.29 2.34 10.89
C GLY A 204 4.30 1.99 11.99
N GLN A 205 4.64 2.94 12.85
CA GLN A 205 5.54 2.73 13.99
C GLN A 205 4.94 1.75 15.01
N LEU A 206 3.65 1.83 15.31
CA LEU A 206 2.98 0.90 16.23
C LEU A 206 3.00 -0.54 15.70
N ILE A 207 2.73 -0.74 14.40
CA ILE A 207 2.80 -2.06 13.76
C ILE A 207 4.23 -2.61 13.82
N TYR A 208 5.23 -1.77 13.54
CA TYR A 208 6.64 -2.15 13.59
C TYR A 208 7.08 -2.56 15.00
N LEU A 209 6.68 -1.81 16.02
CA LEU A 209 6.99 -2.11 17.43
C LEU A 209 6.38 -3.43 17.88
N GLN A 210 5.17 -3.74 17.45
CA GLN A 210 4.52 -5.02 17.77
C GLN A 210 5.28 -6.21 17.20
N ASN A 211 5.90 -6.05 16.03
CA ASN A 211 6.66 -7.11 15.38
C ASN A 211 8.03 -7.33 16.05
N ILE A 212 8.72 -6.25 16.46
CA ILE A 212 10.04 -6.36 17.12
C ILE A 212 9.91 -6.80 18.59
N GLY A 213 8.80 -6.47 19.25
CA GLY A 213 8.55 -6.83 20.66
C GLY A 213 9.41 -6.07 21.68
N THR A 214 10.38 -5.27 21.25
CA THR A 214 11.25 -4.45 22.10
C THR A 214 11.18 -2.99 21.67
N PHE A 215 11.12 -2.10 22.65
CA PHE A 215 11.06 -0.66 22.44
C PHE A 215 12.31 0.01 22.99
N SER A 216 13.07 0.69 22.11
CA SER A 216 14.08 1.64 22.54
C SER A 216 13.44 2.98 22.78
N THR A 217 13.57 3.51 24.00
CA THR A 217 12.92 4.77 24.42
C THR A 217 13.37 5.96 23.58
N TYR A 218 14.62 5.94 23.11
CA TYR A 218 15.22 7.01 22.32
C TYR A 218 15.68 6.47 20.95
N GLY A 219 15.23 7.08 19.88
CA GLY A 219 15.76 6.87 18.53
C GLY A 219 15.14 5.75 17.68
N ALA A 220 14.24 4.90 18.20
CA ALA A 220 13.60 3.86 17.41
C ALA A 220 12.83 4.41 16.19
N HIS A 221 12.17 5.55 16.35
CA HIS A 221 11.44 6.23 15.27
C HIS A 221 12.36 6.73 14.16
N THR A 222 13.57 7.16 14.50
CA THR A 222 14.56 7.67 13.54
C THR A 222 15.02 6.58 12.60
N GLN A 223 15.34 5.39 13.12
CA GLN A 223 15.76 4.23 12.34
C GLN A 223 14.67 3.77 11.38
N VAL A 224 13.42 3.66 11.85
CA VAL A 224 12.28 3.26 11.03
C VAL A 224 12.01 4.29 9.93
N GLY A 225 12.09 5.59 10.26
CA GLY A 225 11.95 6.66 9.28
C GLY A 225 13.00 6.60 8.18
N GLN A 226 14.27 6.37 8.54
CA GLN A 226 15.36 6.22 7.58
C GLN A 226 15.15 5.00 6.66
N PHE A 227 14.77 3.85 7.21
CA PHE A 227 14.50 2.65 6.42
C PHE A 227 13.29 2.82 5.49
N ALA A 228 12.25 3.53 5.94
CA ALA A 228 11.09 3.84 5.11
C ALA A 228 11.47 4.75 3.92
N ILE A 229 12.31 5.76 4.14
CA ILE A 229 12.84 6.63 3.07
C ILE A 229 13.70 5.82 2.11
N ALA A 230 14.64 5.01 2.62
CA ALA A 230 15.48 4.15 1.80
C ALA A 230 14.66 3.21 0.93
N ALA A 231 13.66 2.54 1.52
CA ALA A 231 12.76 1.66 0.79
C ALA A 231 12.00 2.39 -0.33
N LEU A 232 11.45 3.58 -0.06
CA LEU A 232 10.76 4.38 -1.08
C LEU A 232 11.68 4.75 -2.26
N LEU A 233 12.91 5.16 -1.95
CA LEU A 233 13.89 5.55 -2.97
C LEU A 233 14.34 4.34 -3.82
N VAL A 234 14.57 3.18 -3.20
CA VAL A 234 14.86 1.92 -3.90
C VAL A 234 13.71 1.52 -4.83
N GLY A 235 12.47 1.73 -4.40
CA GLY A 235 11.28 1.49 -5.22
C GLY A 235 11.08 2.47 -6.38
N GLY A 236 12.03 3.42 -6.58
CA GLY A 236 11.99 4.39 -7.66
C GLY A 236 11.08 5.59 -7.40
N ALA A 237 10.71 5.84 -6.14
CA ALA A 237 10.06 7.08 -5.76
C ALA A 237 11.07 8.24 -5.83
N SER A 238 10.57 9.44 -6.07
CA SER A 238 11.35 10.67 -5.98
C SER A 238 10.85 11.53 -4.82
N VAL A 239 11.63 12.51 -4.42
CA VAL A 239 11.24 13.49 -3.38
C VAL A 239 9.92 14.20 -3.73
N GLN A 240 9.61 14.34 -5.03
CA GLN A 240 8.43 15.05 -5.52
C GLN A 240 7.24 14.13 -5.81
N LYS A 241 7.47 12.84 -6.05
CA LYS A 241 6.43 11.91 -6.48
C LYS A 241 6.69 10.50 -5.97
N ALA A 242 5.71 9.96 -5.24
CA ALA A 242 5.70 8.58 -4.77
C ALA A 242 4.33 7.94 -5.00
N ASN A 243 4.31 6.64 -5.24
CA ASN A 243 3.09 5.84 -5.43
C ASN A 243 3.11 4.62 -4.51
N ASN A 244 1.93 4.11 -4.15
CA ASN A 244 1.80 2.89 -3.32
C ASN A 244 2.53 1.68 -3.94
N LYS A 245 2.54 1.54 -5.27
CA LYS A 245 3.27 0.46 -5.95
C LYS A 245 4.77 0.55 -5.73
N GLN A 246 5.33 1.76 -5.83
CA GLN A 246 6.76 2.01 -5.56
C GLN A 246 7.10 1.74 -4.10
N ALA A 247 6.21 2.10 -3.17
CA ALA A 247 6.40 1.80 -1.75
C ALA A 247 6.48 0.29 -1.49
N ILE A 248 5.52 -0.50 -2.03
CA ILE A 248 5.49 -1.96 -1.83
C ILE A 248 6.72 -2.63 -2.45
N ILE A 249 7.05 -2.31 -3.70
CA ILE A 249 8.22 -2.86 -4.39
C ILE A 249 9.50 -2.47 -3.65
N GLY A 250 9.60 -1.21 -3.24
CA GLY A 250 10.75 -0.68 -2.52
C GLY A 250 10.97 -1.36 -1.17
N VAL A 251 9.91 -1.60 -0.41
CA VAL A 251 10.00 -2.33 0.86
C VAL A 251 10.50 -3.75 0.64
N ILE A 252 9.99 -4.47 -0.36
CA ILE A 252 10.44 -5.84 -0.67
C ILE A 252 11.92 -5.83 -1.05
N LEU A 253 12.33 -4.98 -1.99
CA LEU A 253 13.71 -4.90 -2.47
C LEU A 253 14.67 -4.47 -1.36
N PHE A 254 14.32 -3.43 -0.61
CA PHE A 254 15.17 -2.91 0.47
C PHE A 254 15.33 -3.93 1.60
N HIS A 255 14.26 -4.59 2.05
CA HIS A 255 14.36 -5.60 3.10
C HIS A 255 15.10 -6.85 2.63
N THR A 256 14.93 -7.28 1.38
CA THR A 256 15.75 -8.37 0.82
C THR A 256 17.23 -8.01 0.87
N LEU A 257 17.60 -6.81 0.42
CA LEU A 257 18.97 -6.32 0.48
C LEU A 257 19.47 -6.23 1.92
N PHE A 258 18.65 -5.72 2.83
CA PHE A 258 18.96 -5.54 4.24
C PHE A 258 19.20 -6.88 4.99
N ILE A 259 18.50 -7.95 4.58
CA ILE A 259 18.69 -9.29 5.14
C ILE A 259 19.93 -9.99 4.54
N VAL A 260 20.16 -9.82 3.24
CA VAL A 260 21.27 -10.48 2.53
C VAL A 260 22.62 -9.80 2.82
N ALA A 261 22.62 -8.46 3.00
CA ALA A 261 23.87 -7.69 3.17
C ALA A 261 24.78 -8.19 4.31
N PRO A 262 24.28 -8.49 5.54
CA PRO A 262 25.13 -9.02 6.60
C PRO A 262 25.74 -10.39 6.29
N GLN A 263 24.99 -11.25 5.61
CA GLN A 263 25.45 -12.58 5.22
C GLN A 263 26.56 -12.47 4.18
N ALA A 264 26.33 -11.64 3.15
CA ALA A 264 27.35 -11.33 2.14
C ALA A 264 28.61 -10.72 2.78
N GLY A 265 28.43 -9.77 3.70
CA GLY A 265 29.54 -9.16 4.43
C GLY A 265 30.30 -10.16 5.30
N LYS A 266 29.59 -11.08 5.98
CA LYS A 266 30.21 -12.15 6.76
C LYS A 266 31.07 -13.06 5.89
N GLU A 267 30.57 -13.48 4.74
CA GLU A 267 31.32 -14.34 3.80
C GLU A 267 32.53 -13.61 3.19
N LEU A 268 32.39 -12.32 2.85
CA LEU A 268 33.47 -11.52 2.28
C LEU A 268 34.60 -11.23 3.27
N PHE A 269 34.26 -10.93 4.53
CA PHE A 269 35.21 -10.51 5.55
C PHE A 269 35.52 -11.59 6.57
N ASN A 270 34.88 -12.75 6.48
CA ASN A 270 34.96 -13.86 7.44
C ASN A 270 34.73 -13.42 8.91
N ASN A 271 33.93 -12.38 9.11
CA ASN A 271 33.63 -11.79 10.41
C ASN A 271 32.18 -11.33 10.47
N ALA A 272 31.40 -11.88 11.43
CA ALA A 272 29.99 -11.56 11.60
C ALA A 272 29.75 -10.09 11.98
N GLN A 273 30.65 -9.49 12.74
CA GLN A 273 30.54 -8.11 13.20
C GLN A 273 30.73 -7.11 12.04
N LEU A 274 31.66 -7.40 11.12
CA LEU A 274 31.82 -6.65 9.88
C LEU A 274 30.62 -6.81 8.96
N GLY A 275 29.94 -7.97 8.97
CA GLY A 275 28.71 -8.17 8.25
C GLY A 275 27.58 -7.22 8.70
N GLU A 276 27.45 -6.99 10.01
CA GLU A 276 26.46 -6.03 10.53
C GLU A 276 26.80 -4.58 10.15
N TYR A 277 28.08 -4.19 10.18
CA TYR A 277 28.49 -2.88 9.68
C TYR A 277 28.23 -2.73 8.18
N PHE A 278 28.41 -3.80 7.42
CA PHE A 278 28.11 -3.80 5.99
C PHE A 278 26.62 -3.57 5.70
N ARG A 279 25.72 -4.12 6.53
CA ARG A 279 24.27 -3.83 6.47
C ARG A 279 23.98 -2.34 6.58
N VAL A 280 24.58 -1.68 7.59
CA VAL A 280 24.40 -0.25 7.85
C VAL A 280 24.96 0.57 6.69
N PHE A 281 26.15 0.23 6.22
CA PHE A 281 26.79 0.87 5.07
C PHE A 281 25.94 0.80 3.81
N VAL A 282 25.39 -0.38 3.50
CA VAL A 282 24.51 -0.59 2.34
C VAL A 282 23.23 0.24 2.48
N ALA A 283 22.60 0.26 3.66
CA ALA A 283 21.37 1.03 3.88
C ALA A 283 21.59 2.54 3.63
N TYR A 284 22.62 3.13 4.20
CA TYR A 284 22.95 4.56 3.98
C TYR A 284 23.49 4.83 2.57
N GLY A 285 24.25 3.90 2.01
CA GLY A 285 24.76 3.99 0.65
C GLY A 285 23.65 4.06 -0.38
N VAL A 286 22.61 3.24 -0.23
CA VAL A 286 21.44 3.29 -1.10
C VAL A 286 20.73 4.65 -1.03
N ILE A 287 20.57 5.23 0.16
CA ILE A 287 19.98 6.56 0.32
C ILE A 287 20.85 7.61 -0.39
N ALA A 288 22.16 7.59 -0.15
CA ALA A 288 23.10 8.54 -0.75
C ALA A 288 23.09 8.48 -2.28
N VAL A 289 23.17 7.27 -2.85
CA VAL A 289 23.16 7.05 -4.31
C VAL A 289 21.82 7.50 -4.91
N SER A 290 20.69 7.16 -4.29
CA SER A 290 19.37 7.59 -4.78
C SER A 290 19.21 9.11 -4.79
N LEU A 291 19.68 9.79 -3.74
CA LEU A 291 19.64 11.25 -3.67
C LEU A 291 20.58 11.89 -4.68
N ALA A 292 21.79 11.34 -4.86
CA ALA A 292 22.73 11.80 -5.86
C ALA A 292 22.17 11.66 -7.28
N MET A 293 21.55 10.53 -7.62
CA MET A 293 20.89 10.32 -8.91
C MET A 293 19.72 11.29 -9.13
N HIS A 294 18.97 11.62 -8.08
CA HIS A 294 17.91 12.60 -8.17
C HIS A 294 18.46 14.00 -8.43
N ALA A 295 19.49 14.41 -7.69
CA ALA A 295 20.19 15.70 -7.90
C ALA A 295 20.76 15.80 -9.31
N TRP A 296 21.38 14.73 -9.82
CA TRP A 296 21.90 14.67 -11.19
C TRP A 296 20.82 14.90 -12.23
N LYS A 297 19.65 14.23 -12.10
CA LYS A 297 18.54 14.42 -13.03
C LYS A 297 17.98 15.84 -13.06
N THR A 298 18.05 16.56 -11.94
CA THR A 298 17.59 17.96 -11.86
C THR A 298 18.58 18.93 -12.47
N VAL A 299 19.88 18.62 -12.42
CA VAL A 299 20.95 19.43 -13.03
C VAL A 299 21.03 19.22 -14.55
N VAL A 300 20.93 17.98 -15.01
CA VAL A 300 21.07 17.62 -16.44
C VAL A 300 19.83 17.97 -17.28
N LYS A 301 18.65 18.12 -16.67
CA LYS A 301 17.48 18.70 -17.32
C LYS A 301 17.26 20.11 -16.78
N PRO A 302 17.90 21.14 -17.36
CA PRO A 302 17.58 22.50 -16.99
C PRO A 302 16.08 22.70 -17.25
N LYS A 303 15.39 23.29 -16.28
CA LYS A 303 14.02 23.75 -16.47
C LYS A 303 14.05 24.63 -17.73
N ILE A 304 13.43 24.16 -18.82
CA ILE A 304 13.10 25.04 -19.91
C ILE A 304 12.12 26.05 -19.32
N THR A 305 12.64 27.19 -18.90
CA THR A 305 11.84 28.35 -18.61
C THR A 305 11.26 28.74 -19.97
N THR A 306 10.04 28.30 -20.24
CA THR A 306 9.23 28.91 -21.30
C THR A 306 9.06 30.36 -20.85
N THR A 307 9.91 31.24 -21.36
CA THR A 307 9.61 32.67 -21.36
C THR A 307 8.23 32.79 -22.01
N PRO A 308 7.25 33.41 -21.35
CA PRO A 308 5.97 33.65 -21.98
C PRO A 308 6.24 34.37 -23.32
N PRO A 309 5.48 34.03 -24.37
CA PRO A 309 5.67 34.69 -25.66
C PRO A 309 5.59 36.19 -25.44
N PRO A 310 6.47 37.00 -26.07
CA PRO A 310 6.49 38.43 -25.88
C PRO A 310 5.09 38.99 -26.15
N SER A 311 4.63 39.83 -25.24
CA SER A 311 3.30 40.47 -25.33
C SER A 311 3.17 41.23 -26.65
N SER A 312 1.96 41.35 -27.15
CA SER A 312 1.65 42.04 -28.42
C SER A 312 2.25 43.47 -28.52
N GLY A 313 2.44 44.14 -27.37
CA GLY A 313 3.13 45.43 -27.28
C GLY A 313 4.63 45.37 -27.51
N GLU A 314 5.31 44.29 -27.07
CA GLU A 314 6.74 44.09 -27.20
C GLU A 314 7.13 43.69 -28.63
N LYS A 315 6.22 42.97 -29.34
CA LYS A 315 6.38 42.71 -30.78
C LYS A 315 6.24 43.97 -31.64
N ALA A 316 5.41 44.91 -31.25
CA ALA A 316 5.25 46.19 -31.93
C ALA A 316 6.49 47.07 -31.73
N ALA A 317 7.14 47.06 -30.58
CA ALA A 317 8.35 47.80 -30.29
C ALA A 317 9.60 47.24 -31.02
N LEU A 318 9.67 45.90 -31.21
CA LEU A 318 10.75 45.27 -31.96
C LEU A 318 10.62 45.40 -33.49
N ALA A 319 9.44 45.77 -34.01
CA ALA A 319 9.21 46.04 -35.43
C ALA A 319 9.44 47.49 -35.83
N GLN A 320 9.72 48.38 -34.90
CA GLN A 320 9.99 49.82 -35.14
C GLN A 320 11.47 50.20 -35.04
N ASN A 321 12.35 49.27 -34.73
CA ASN A 321 13.79 49.39 -34.81
C ASN A 321 14.34 48.49 -35.93
#